data_a9d83994b45e42013917c7959cdef8d1
#
_entry.id   a9d83994b45e42013917c7959cdef8d1
#
_cell.length_a   1.000
_cell.length_b   1.000
_cell.length_c   1.000
_cell.angle_alpha   90.00
_cell.angle_beta   90.00
_cell.angle_gamma   90.00
#
_symmetry.space_group_name_H-M   'P 1'
#
loop_
_entity.id
_entity.type
_entity.pdbx_description
1 polymer ?
#
loop_
_entity_poly.entity_id
_entity_poly.type
_entity_poly.pdbx_seq_one_letter_code
_entity_poly.pdbx_strand_id
1 'polypeptide(L)'
;MSRSRAARRSASTSAVRVTRDVARWVLGVLLLVAGLSHLTWGRRGYRIVVPDWATRLLRTDKDMIVVASGAVEVALAGALVVLPADRTRIGWIVAAFFVAVFPGNVHQWRTGRPAPMLRTDRARFVRLLLQPVLVLWALWSTREGRGGRGSAR
;
A
#
# COMPACT_ATOMS: atom_id res chain seq x y z
N MET A 1 12.66 25.00 -34.65
CA MET A 1 13.16 24.21 -33.49
C MET A 1 12.18 24.11 -32.31
N SER A 2 11.17 24.96 -32.16
CA SER A 2 10.20 24.97 -31.02
C SER A 2 9.22 23.78 -31.00
N ARG A 3 8.63 23.38 -32.13
CA ARG A 3 7.60 22.33 -32.22
C ARG A 3 8.06 20.93 -31.78
N SER A 4 9.31 20.58 -32.05
CA SER A 4 9.86 19.27 -31.69
C SER A 4 10.08 19.11 -30.16
N ARG A 5 10.42 20.20 -29.46
CA ARG A 5 10.56 20.21 -28.00
C ARG A 5 9.20 20.11 -27.29
N ALA A 6 8.18 20.75 -27.83
CA ALA A 6 6.81 20.66 -27.30
C ALA A 6 6.22 19.25 -27.46
N ALA A 7 6.41 18.63 -28.63
CA ALA A 7 5.98 17.25 -28.88
C ALA A 7 6.68 16.24 -27.96
N ARG A 8 7.99 16.37 -27.73
CA ARG A 8 8.74 15.52 -26.80
C ARG A 8 8.26 15.68 -25.35
N ARG A 9 7.99 16.92 -24.91
CA ARG A 9 7.44 17.17 -23.55
C ARG A 9 6.04 16.56 -23.36
N SER A 10 5.17 16.68 -24.36
CA SER A 10 3.83 16.08 -24.33
C SER A 10 3.89 14.55 -24.26
N ALA A 11 4.72 13.91 -25.09
CA ALA A 11 4.93 12.46 -25.08
C ALA A 11 5.47 11.97 -23.72
N SER A 12 6.46 12.66 -23.15
CA SER A 12 7.04 12.33 -21.84
C SER A 12 5.99 12.45 -20.72
N THR A 13 5.15 13.49 -20.75
CA THR A 13 4.09 13.68 -19.74
C THR A 13 3.03 12.57 -19.83
N SER A 14 2.67 12.15 -21.04
CA SER A 14 1.72 11.07 -21.27
C SER A 14 2.27 9.72 -20.78
N ALA A 15 3.53 9.41 -21.08
CA ALA A 15 4.19 8.19 -20.61
C ALA A 15 4.21 8.10 -19.08
N VAL A 16 4.56 9.19 -18.41
CA VAL A 16 4.58 9.24 -16.92
C VAL A 16 3.17 9.02 -16.33
N ARG A 17 2.12 9.54 -16.97
CA ARG A 17 0.73 9.30 -16.52
C ARG A 17 0.38 7.82 -16.62
N VAL A 18 0.61 7.22 -17.78
CA VAL A 18 0.34 5.79 -17.98
C VAL A 18 1.09 4.93 -16.96
N THR A 19 2.37 5.18 -16.76
CA THR A 19 3.18 4.44 -15.77
C THR A 19 2.61 4.55 -14.35
N ARG A 20 2.17 5.75 -13.94
CA ARG A 20 1.54 5.94 -12.62
C ARG A 20 0.19 5.22 -12.52
N ASP A 21 -0.61 5.26 -13.55
CA ASP A 21 -1.91 4.58 -13.55
C ASP A 21 -1.71 3.06 -13.47
N VAL A 22 -0.79 2.49 -14.25
CA VAL A 22 -0.43 1.06 -14.14
C VAL A 22 0.08 0.74 -12.73
N ALA A 23 1.00 1.54 -12.19
CA ALA A 23 1.55 1.33 -10.85
C ALA A 23 0.45 1.39 -9.77
N ARG A 24 -0.53 2.28 -9.90
CA ARG A 24 -1.68 2.38 -9.01
C ARG A 24 -2.58 1.14 -9.09
N TRP A 25 -2.86 0.65 -10.29
CA TRP A 25 -3.62 -0.58 -10.49
C TRP A 25 -2.92 -1.79 -9.88
N VAL A 26 -1.60 -1.93 -10.10
CA VAL A 26 -0.81 -3.02 -9.51
C VAL A 26 -0.84 -2.94 -7.98
N LEU A 27 -0.71 -1.73 -7.40
CA LEU A 27 -0.84 -1.54 -5.96
C LEU A 27 -2.24 -1.94 -5.45
N GLY A 28 -3.30 -1.59 -6.17
CA GLY A 28 -4.67 -1.99 -5.85
C GLY A 28 -4.83 -3.52 -5.86
N VAL A 29 -4.31 -4.20 -6.87
CA VAL A 29 -4.33 -5.67 -6.93
C VAL A 29 -3.56 -6.30 -5.77
N LEU A 30 -2.38 -5.77 -5.43
CA LEU A 30 -1.59 -6.27 -4.30
C LEU A 30 -2.34 -6.11 -2.97
N LEU A 31 -2.95 -4.96 -2.72
CA LEU A 31 -3.79 -4.73 -1.53
C LEU A 31 -5.01 -5.65 -1.51
N LEU A 32 -5.66 -5.86 -2.64
CA LEU A 32 -6.82 -6.77 -2.73
C LEU A 32 -6.42 -8.20 -2.38
N VAL A 33 -5.34 -8.71 -2.98
CA VAL A 33 -4.85 -10.07 -2.71
C VAL A 33 -4.42 -10.21 -1.25
N ALA A 34 -3.70 -9.24 -0.70
CA ALA A 34 -3.31 -9.22 0.70
C ALA A 34 -4.54 -9.22 1.62
N GLY A 35 -5.49 -8.31 1.39
CA GLY A 35 -6.71 -8.22 2.19
C GLY A 35 -7.55 -9.49 2.13
N LEU A 36 -7.75 -10.08 0.95
CA LEU A 36 -8.44 -11.35 0.82
C LEU A 36 -7.70 -12.48 1.56
N SER A 37 -6.36 -12.49 1.51
CA SER A 37 -5.59 -13.49 2.26
C SER A 37 -5.73 -13.34 3.77
N HIS A 38 -5.84 -12.11 4.29
CA HIS A 38 -6.12 -11.82 5.70
C HIS A 38 -7.52 -12.31 6.12
N LEU A 39 -8.49 -12.21 5.23
CA LEU A 39 -9.87 -12.61 5.52
C LEU A 39 -10.10 -14.14 5.40
N THR A 40 -9.25 -14.85 4.64
CA THR A 40 -9.46 -16.24 4.28
C THR A 40 -8.29 -17.13 4.68
N TRP A 41 -7.49 -17.60 3.73
CA TRP A 41 -6.46 -18.65 3.91
C TRP A 41 -5.26 -18.25 4.75
N GLY A 42 -4.85 -16.98 4.75
CA GLY A 42 -3.69 -16.48 5.50
C GLY A 42 -4.00 -16.10 6.94
N ARG A 43 -5.27 -15.98 7.32
CA ARG A 43 -5.75 -15.43 8.59
C ARG A 43 -5.01 -15.95 9.82
N ARG A 44 -4.83 -17.26 9.93
CA ARG A 44 -4.10 -17.88 11.06
C ARG A 44 -2.62 -17.48 11.10
N GLY A 45 -1.97 -17.41 9.95
CA GLY A 45 -0.56 -17.05 9.82
C GLY A 45 -0.28 -15.60 10.19
N TYR A 46 -1.20 -14.68 9.88
CA TYR A 46 -1.02 -13.25 10.18
C TYR A 46 -1.18 -12.89 11.66
N ARG A 47 -1.85 -13.72 12.48
CA ARG A 47 -1.93 -13.50 13.94
C ARG A 47 -0.56 -13.44 14.60
N ILE A 48 0.44 -14.12 14.02
CA ILE A 48 1.83 -14.14 14.50
C ILE A 48 2.48 -12.74 14.42
N VAL A 49 2.06 -11.95 13.45
CA VAL A 49 2.58 -10.60 13.21
C VAL A 49 2.01 -9.57 14.21
N VAL A 50 0.82 -9.84 14.77
CA VAL A 50 0.14 -8.92 15.69
C VAL A 50 0.82 -8.92 17.06
N PRO A 51 1.36 -7.76 17.53
CA PRO A 51 1.98 -7.66 18.84
C PRO A 51 0.94 -7.69 19.97
N ASP A 52 1.31 -8.24 21.13
CA ASP A 52 0.41 -8.29 22.30
C ASP A 52 0.06 -6.91 22.86
N TRP A 53 0.91 -5.90 22.68
CA TRP A 53 0.58 -4.53 23.05
C TRP A 53 -0.55 -3.94 22.21
N ALA A 54 -0.65 -4.33 20.91
CA ALA A 54 -1.72 -3.85 20.03
C ALA A 54 -3.09 -4.40 20.47
N THR A 55 -3.17 -5.67 20.88
CA THR A 55 -4.42 -6.24 21.40
C THR A 55 -4.87 -5.58 22.70
N ARG A 56 -3.92 -5.22 23.57
CA ARG A 56 -4.21 -4.49 24.80
C ARG A 56 -4.68 -3.06 24.54
N LEU A 57 -4.00 -2.35 23.62
CA LEU A 57 -4.33 -0.97 23.25
C LEU A 57 -5.72 -0.88 22.59
N LEU A 58 -6.00 -1.78 21.66
CA LEU A 58 -7.26 -1.80 20.91
C LEU A 58 -8.39 -2.57 21.63
N ARG A 59 -8.09 -3.17 22.80
CA ARG A 59 -9.02 -3.98 23.59
C ARG A 59 -9.73 -5.07 22.76
N THR A 60 -8.96 -5.75 21.91
CA THR A 60 -9.48 -6.79 20.99
C THR A 60 -8.48 -7.94 20.87
N ASP A 61 -8.85 -9.01 20.21
CA ASP A 61 -7.96 -10.14 19.95
C ASP A 61 -7.15 -9.99 18.64
N LYS A 62 -6.14 -10.84 18.46
CA LYS A 62 -5.27 -10.82 17.29
C LYS A 62 -6.03 -11.12 15.99
N ASP A 63 -7.04 -11.95 16.07
CA ASP A 63 -7.83 -12.36 14.92
C ASP A 63 -8.65 -11.19 14.37
N MET A 64 -9.29 -10.44 15.26
CA MET A 64 -10.06 -9.26 14.89
C MET A 64 -9.16 -8.18 14.26
N ILE A 65 -7.92 -7.99 14.76
CA ILE A 65 -6.96 -7.05 14.15
C ILE A 65 -6.62 -7.50 12.73
N VAL A 66 -6.39 -8.79 12.49
CA VAL A 66 -6.11 -9.33 11.16
C VAL A 66 -7.29 -9.13 10.22
N VAL A 67 -8.51 -9.44 10.68
CA VAL A 67 -9.74 -9.26 9.88
C VAL A 67 -9.97 -7.79 9.56
N ALA A 68 -9.82 -6.90 10.54
CA ALA A 68 -9.97 -5.46 10.35
C ALA A 68 -8.94 -4.91 9.33
N SER A 69 -7.67 -5.33 9.44
CA SER A 69 -6.65 -4.92 8.46
C SER A 69 -6.98 -5.42 7.05
N GLY A 70 -7.41 -6.67 6.91
CA GLY A 70 -7.83 -7.23 5.63
C GLY A 70 -9.02 -6.49 5.02
N ALA A 71 -10.02 -6.13 5.82
CA ALA A 71 -11.16 -5.33 5.37
C ALA A 71 -10.73 -3.93 4.89
N VAL A 72 -9.81 -3.28 5.62
CA VAL A 72 -9.24 -1.99 5.23
C VAL A 72 -8.46 -2.12 3.92
N GLU A 73 -7.64 -3.16 3.74
CA GLU A 73 -6.89 -3.40 2.50
C GLU A 73 -7.81 -3.57 1.28
N VAL A 74 -8.89 -4.34 1.42
CA VAL A 74 -9.90 -4.51 0.35
C VAL A 74 -10.58 -3.18 0.03
N ALA A 75 -10.97 -2.41 1.05
CA ALA A 75 -11.59 -1.10 0.87
C ALA A 75 -10.64 -0.10 0.16
N LEU A 76 -9.37 -0.06 0.56
CA LEU A 76 -8.34 0.79 -0.05
C LEU A 76 -8.04 0.37 -1.49
N ALA A 77 -8.00 -0.95 -1.77
CA ALA A 77 -7.87 -1.46 -3.12
C ALA A 77 -9.01 -0.99 -4.03
N GLY A 78 -10.25 -1.10 -3.56
CA GLY A 78 -11.43 -0.59 -4.27
C GLY A 78 -11.37 0.92 -4.47
N ALA A 79 -11.02 1.69 -3.44
CA ALA A 79 -10.92 3.13 -3.51
C ALA A 79 -9.88 3.61 -4.53
N LEU A 80 -8.72 2.96 -4.63
CA LEU A 80 -7.68 3.27 -5.62
C LEU A 80 -8.20 3.14 -7.06
N VAL A 81 -9.17 2.26 -7.29
CA VAL A 81 -9.73 1.99 -8.62
C VAL A 81 -10.94 2.87 -8.93
N VAL A 82 -11.88 2.96 -7.99
CA VAL A 82 -13.22 3.54 -8.19
C VAL A 82 -13.22 5.05 -8.04
N LEU A 83 -12.26 5.63 -7.28
CA LEU A 83 -12.22 7.05 -6.95
C LEU A 83 -11.00 7.76 -7.58
N PRO A 84 -10.89 7.86 -8.91
CA PRO A 84 -9.74 8.46 -9.56
C PRO A 84 -9.59 9.96 -9.29
N ALA A 85 -10.69 10.66 -8.97
CA ALA A 85 -10.68 12.09 -8.64
C ALA A 85 -10.01 12.37 -7.28
N ASP A 86 -10.12 11.44 -6.33
CA ASP A 86 -9.56 11.56 -4.98
C ASP A 86 -8.24 10.78 -4.78
N ARG A 87 -7.62 10.34 -5.89
CA ARG A 87 -6.44 9.45 -5.86
C ARG A 87 -5.33 9.93 -4.95
N THR A 88 -5.07 11.23 -4.87
CA THR A 88 -4.01 11.78 -4.01
C THR A 88 -4.34 11.59 -2.53
N ARG A 89 -5.60 11.84 -2.12
CA ARG A 89 -6.05 11.59 -0.74
C ARG A 89 -5.98 10.11 -0.40
N ILE A 90 -6.47 9.25 -1.29
CA ILE A 90 -6.41 7.79 -1.13
C ILE A 90 -4.96 7.33 -1.01
N GLY A 91 -4.04 7.86 -1.82
CA GLY A 91 -2.62 7.55 -1.73
C GLY A 91 -2.02 7.87 -0.36
N TRP A 92 -2.40 8.98 0.26
CA TRP A 92 -2.00 9.32 1.62
C TRP A 92 -2.59 8.35 2.66
N ILE A 93 -3.85 7.94 2.50
CA ILE A 93 -4.48 6.96 3.41
C ILE A 93 -3.80 5.60 3.28
N VAL A 94 -3.49 5.15 2.06
CA VAL A 94 -2.74 3.91 1.83
C VAL A 94 -1.34 3.99 2.44
N ALA A 95 -0.64 5.10 2.27
CA ALA A 95 0.68 5.32 2.88
C ALA A 95 0.60 5.29 4.42
N ALA A 96 -0.40 5.96 5.01
CA ALA A 96 -0.64 5.93 6.45
C ALA A 96 -0.97 4.51 6.96
N PHE A 97 -1.75 3.74 6.21
CA PHE A 97 -2.02 2.35 6.53
C PHE A 97 -0.73 1.51 6.54
N PHE A 98 0.14 1.64 5.54
CA PHE A 98 1.42 0.94 5.54
C PHE A 98 2.31 1.34 6.73
N VAL A 99 2.30 2.61 7.12
CA VAL A 99 3.01 3.05 8.34
C VAL A 99 2.39 2.45 9.60
N ALA A 100 1.06 2.38 9.68
CA ALA A 100 0.35 1.83 10.85
C ALA A 100 0.61 0.33 11.06
N VAL A 101 0.79 -0.46 9.99
CA VAL A 101 1.10 -1.90 10.10
C VAL A 101 2.60 -2.18 10.28
N PHE A 102 3.48 -1.20 10.08
CA PHE A 102 4.92 -1.35 10.21
C PHE A 102 5.40 -1.88 11.58
N PRO A 103 4.86 -1.41 12.73
CA PRO A 103 5.24 -1.94 14.03
C PRO A 103 5.02 -3.45 14.19
N GLY A 104 3.99 -4.01 13.56
CA GLY A 104 3.76 -5.45 13.50
C GLY A 104 4.89 -6.19 12.76
N ASN A 105 5.36 -5.64 11.64
CA ASN A 105 6.48 -6.21 10.88
C ASN A 105 7.79 -6.14 11.67
N VAL A 106 8.04 -5.04 12.39
CA VAL A 106 9.20 -4.90 13.29
C VAL A 106 9.11 -5.93 14.43
N HIS A 107 7.94 -6.09 15.04
CA HIS A 107 7.72 -7.08 16.09
C HIS A 107 8.02 -8.49 15.59
N GLN A 108 7.51 -8.88 14.43
CA GLN A 108 7.77 -10.20 13.83
C GLN A 108 9.26 -10.44 13.58
N TRP A 109 9.96 -9.45 13.05
CA TRP A 109 11.40 -9.55 12.80
C TRP A 109 12.18 -9.71 14.10
N ARG A 110 11.91 -8.88 15.13
CA ARG A 110 12.60 -8.89 16.43
C ARG A 110 12.36 -10.18 17.21
N THR A 111 11.17 -10.77 17.09
CA THR A 111 10.80 -12.00 17.82
C THR A 111 11.14 -13.27 17.04
N GLY A 112 11.64 -13.16 15.81
CA GLY A 112 12.01 -14.29 14.99
C GLY A 112 10.85 -15.22 14.60
N ARG A 113 9.59 -14.80 14.79
CA ARG A 113 8.42 -15.65 14.58
C ARG A 113 8.24 -16.03 13.11
N PRO A 114 8.27 -17.34 12.75
CA PRO A 114 8.11 -17.77 11.37
C PRO A 114 6.65 -17.59 10.92
N ALA A 115 6.47 -17.10 9.71
CA ALA A 115 5.18 -17.07 9.01
C ALA A 115 5.33 -17.74 7.64
N PRO A 116 4.24 -18.14 6.97
CA PRO A 116 4.30 -18.61 5.60
C PRO A 116 5.12 -17.64 4.74
N MET A 117 6.04 -18.13 3.94
CA MET A 117 6.99 -17.37 3.10
C MET A 117 8.02 -16.50 3.85
N LEU A 118 7.95 -16.36 5.19
CA LEU A 118 8.85 -15.56 6.03
C LEU A 118 9.56 -16.42 7.09
N ARG A 119 10.12 -17.56 6.66
CA ARG A 119 10.74 -18.54 7.55
C ARG A 119 12.14 -18.14 8.02
N THR A 120 12.85 -17.31 7.26
CA THR A 120 14.23 -16.87 7.57
C THR A 120 14.27 -15.45 8.08
N ASP A 121 15.30 -15.10 8.88
CA ASP A 121 15.54 -13.72 9.35
C ASP A 121 15.74 -12.77 8.18
N ARG A 122 16.42 -13.23 7.13
CA ARG A 122 16.63 -12.44 5.91
C ARG A 122 15.30 -12.08 5.23
N ALA A 123 14.37 -13.03 5.10
CA ALA A 123 13.06 -12.77 4.49
C ALA A 123 12.26 -11.77 5.33
N ARG A 124 12.28 -11.88 6.66
CA ARG A 124 11.65 -10.94 7.58
C ARG A 124 12.27 -9.55 7.50
N PHE A 125 13.60 -9.45 7.40
CA PHE A 125 14.30 -8.19 7.24
C PHE A 125 14.00 -7.52 5.88
N VAL A 126 14.00 -8.27 4.79
CA VAL A 126 13.61 -7.76 3.45
C VAL A 126 12.19 -7.19 3.48
N ARG A 127 11.25 -7.84 4.19
CA ARG A 127 9.90 -7.30 4.37
C ARG A 127 9.88 -5.92 5.04
N LEU A 128 10.78 -5.68 6.02
CA LEU A 128 10.91 -4.34 6.63
C LEU A 128 11.39 -3.30 5.61
N LEU A 129 12.36 -3.66 4.78
CA LEU A 129 12.88 -2.74 3.74
C LEU A 129 11.85 -2.46 2.63
N LEU A 130 10.94 -3.39 2.37
CA LEU A 130 9.86 -3.18 1.41
C LEU A 130 8.81 -2.16 1.90
N GLN A 131 8.68 -1.98 3.22
CA GLN A 131 7.65 -1.10 3.77
C GLN A 131 7.79 0.37 3.34
N PRO A 132 8.97 1.03 3.46
CA PRO A 132 9.15 2.38 2.94
C PRO A 132 8.98 2.45 1.42
N VAL A 133 9.34 1.39 0.70
CA VAL A 133 9.11 1.33 -0.76
C VAL A 133 7.62 1.36 -1.08
N LEU A 134 6.78 0.62 -0.34
CA LEU A 134 5.33 0.62 -0.51
C LEU A 134 4.72 1.99 -0.19
N VAL A 135 5.20 2.67 0.86
CA VAL A 135 4.78 4.03 1.20
C VAL A 135 5.10 5.00 0.06
N LEU A 136 6.33 4.98 -0.44
CA LEU A 136 6.76 5.83 -1.55
C LEU A 136 5.99 5.50 -2.84
N TRP A 137 5.74 4.22 -3.10
CA TRP A 137 4.95 3.77 -4.24
C TRP A 137 3.52 4.30 -4.19
N ALA A 138 2.85 4.17 -3.03
CA ALA A 138 1.49 4.70 -2.83
C ALA A 138 1.45 6.20 -3.14
N LEU A 139 2.36 6.98 -2.56
CA LEU A 139 2.42 8.42 -2.77
C LEU A 139 2.77 8.81 -4.21
N TRP A 140 3.71 8.10 -4.84
CA TRP A 140 4.14 8.42 -6.20
C TRP A 140 3.08 8.05 -7.25
N SER A 141 2.48 6.87 -7.15
CA SER A 141 1.51 6.38 -8.12
C SER A 141 0.20 7.16 -8.13
N THR A 142 -0.14 7.77 -6.98
CA THR A 142 -1.40 8.52 -6.80
C THR A 142 -1.27 10.03 -6.97
N ARG A 143 -0.04 10.58 -7.15
CA ARG A 143 0.16 12.03 -7.34
C ARG A 143 -0.53 12.53 -8.61
N GLU A 144 -1.25 13.64 -8.49
CA GLU A 144 -1.77 14.36 -9.65
C GLU A 144 -0.62 14.96 -10.48
N GLY A 145 -0.72 14.83 -11.81
CA GLY A 145 0.17 15.56 -12.71
C GLY A 145 -0.11 17.07 -12.61
N ARG A 146 0.93 17.90 -12.57
CA ARG A 146 0.87 19.38 -12.47
C ARG A 146 0.03 20.10 -13.55
N GLY A 147 -0.72 19.39 -14.40
CA GLY A 147 -1.45 19.97 -15.54
C GLY A 147 -2.94 20.27 -15.31
N GLY A 148 -3.52 20.05 -14.14
CA GLY A 148 -4.98 20.12 -13.94
C GLY A 148 -5.55 21.35 -13.22
N ARG A 149 -4.74 22.30 -12.76
CA ARG A 149 -5.24 23.46 -11.98
C ARG A 149 -5.38 24.76 -12.77
N GLY A 150 -5.43 24.73 -14.09
CA GLY A 150 -5.43 25.94 -14.94
C GLY A 150 -6.70 26.26 -15.73
N SER A 151 -7.84 25.59 -15.48
CA SER A 151 -9.06 25.84 -16.27
C SER A 151 -10.34 25.84 -15.41
N ALA A 152 -10.36 26.66 -14.37
CA ALA A 152 -11.60 26.99 -13.67
C ALA A 152 -11.50 28.43 -13.17
N ARG A 153 -11.60 29.39 -14.07
CA ARG A 153 -12.02 30.79 -13.84
C ARG A 153 -12.84 31.23 -15.02
#